data_5431b2238e2d793787a093811e4038b8
#
_entry.id   5431b2238e2d793787a093811e4038b8
#
_cell.length_a   1.000
_cell.length_b   1.000
_cell.length_c   1.000
_cell.angle_alpha   90.00
_cell.angle_beta   90.00
_cell.angle_gamma   90.00
#
_symmetry.space_group_name_H-M   'P 1'
#
loop_
_entity.id
_entity.type
_entity.pdbx_description
1 polymer ?
#
loop_
_entity_poly.entity_id
_entity_poly.type
_entity_poly.pdbx_seq_one_letter_code
_entity_poly.pdbx_strand_id
1 'polypeptide(L)'
;MINTIVDIKDIHYTYTDPGHLLESIEKRGVATAVQVNVREGYYECIDGNKRLSACQILSEKNDKFRRIPVVLMNDYSHAGSGFWGNTRNHH
;
A
#
# COMPACT_ATOMS: atom_id res chain seq x y z
N MET A 1 -0.51 -13.61 -7.03
CA MET A 1 -0.29 -12.44 -6.18
C MET A 1 1.13 -11.94 -6.34
N ILE A 2 1.30 -10.65 -6.32
CA ILE A 2 2.61 -10.03 -6.50
C ILE A 2 2.91 -9.18 -5.28
N ASN A 3 4.12 -9.35 -4.75
CA ASN A 3 4.59 -8.54 -3.64
C ASN A 3 5.45 -7.40 -4.18
N THR A 4 5.21 -6.19 -3.70
CA THR A 4 6.00 -5.05 -4.10
C THR A 4 6.00 -4.02 -2.97
N ILE A 5 6.70 -2.92 -3.18
CA ILE A 5 6.76 -1.83 -2.21
C ILE A 5 6.22 -0.58 -2.89
N VAL A 6 5.28 0.09 -2.22
CA VAL A 6 4.69 1.31 -2.76
C VAL A 6 4.64 2.39 -1.70
N ASP A 7 4.52 3.63 -2.16
CA ASP A 7 4.36 4.78 -1.26
C ASP A 7 2.91 4.84 -0.78
N ILE A 8 2.72 5.08 0.51
CA ILE A 8 1.37 5.10 1.08
C ILE A 8 0.49 6.17 0.45
N LYS A 9 1.08 7.22 -0.11
CA LYS A 9 0.29 8.27 -0.77
C LYS A 9 -0.43 7.77 -2.01
N ASP A 10 0.04 6.66 -2.58
CA ASP A 10 -0.56 6.08 -3.78
C ASP A 10 -1.64 5.06 -3.44
N ILE A 11 -1.92 4.86 -2.16
CA ILE A 11 -2.91 3.90 -1.71
C ILE A 11 -4.12 4.63 -1.15
N HIS A 12 -5.28 4.31 -1.68
CA HIS A 12 -6.54 4.82 -1.12
C HIS A 12 -6.98 3.89 0.00
N TYR A 13 -7.13 4.43 1.18
CA TYR A 13 -7.53 3.65 2.35
C TYR A 13 -8.34 4.55 3.29
N THR A 14 -9.00 3.92 4.25
CA THR A 14 -9.80 4.64 5.24
C THR A 14 -8.98 4.74 6.53
N TYR A 15 -8.78 5.96 7.00
CA TYR A 15 -8.06 6.16 8.25
C TYR A 15 -8.79 5.43 9.38
N THR A 16 -8.05 4.63 10.12
CA THR A 16 -8.58 3.84 11.22
C THR A 16 -7.58 3.91 12.36
N ASP A 17 -8.06 4.14 13.57
CA ASP A 17 -7.17 4.23 14.73
C ASP A 17 -6.28 2.98 14.79
N PRO A 18 -4.96 3.14 14.68
CA PRO A 18 -4.06 1.98 14.65
C PRO A 18 -3.90 1.28 16.00
N GLY A 19 -4.24 1.94 17.11
CA GLY A 19 -4.11 1.34 18.42
C GLY A 19 -2.69 0.87 18.69
N HIS A 20 -2.56 -0.37 19.14
CA HIS A 20 -1.26 -0.96 19.49
C HIS A 20 -0.35 -1.15 18.27
N LEU A 21 -0.91 -1.16 17.07
CA LEU A 21 -0.09 -1.32 15.87
C LEU A 21 0.88 -0.16 15.67
N LEU A 22 0.51 1.02 16.13
CA LEU A 22 1.39 2.19 15.97
C LEU A 22 2.76 1.92 16.58
N GLU A 23 2.76 1.48 17.82
CA GLU A 23 4.00 1.21 18.53
C GLU A 23 4.75 0.02 17.94
N SER A 24 4.01 -1.02 17.57
CA SER A 24 4.59 -2.22 16.99
C SER A 24 5.30 -1.89 15.68
N ILE A 25 4.65 -1.12 14.81
CA ILE A 25 5.22 -0.76 13.52
C ILE A 25 6.39 0.19 13.69
N GLU A 26 6.30 1.09 14.66
CA GLU A 26 7.42 2.00 14.93
C GLU A 26 8.68 1.23 15.30
N LYS A 27 8.53 0.17 16.07
CA LYS A 27 9.68 -0.62 16.54
C LYS A 27 10.15 -1.65 15.53
N ARG A 28 9.24 -2.29 14.82
CA ARG A 28 9.55 -3.47 14.01
C ARG A 28 9.31 -3.28 12.53
N GLY A 29 8.68 -2.19 12.13
CA GLY A 29 8.27 -2.01 10.75
C GLY A 29 7.01 -2.80 10.44
N VAL A 30 6.62 -2.78 9.16
CA VAL A 30 5.43 -3.50 8.71
C VAL A 30 5.81 -4.93 8.39
N ALA A 31 5.46 -5.86 9.27
CA ALA A 31 5.83 -7.27 9.12
C ALA A 31 4.92 -7.99 8.13
N THR A 32 3.65 -7.60 8.07
CA THR A 32 2.67 -8.22 7.18
C THR A 32 2.29 -7.24 6.08
N ALA A 33 2.40 -7.67 4.83
CA ALA A 33 2.09 -6.81 3.70
C ALA A 33 0.61 -6.41 3.69
N VAL A 34 0.35 -5.19 3.26
CA VAL A 34 -1.00 -4.69 3.08
C VAL A 34 -1.57 -5.26 1.79
N GLN A 35 -2.82 -5.68 1.82
CA GLN A 35 -3.47 -6.23 0.64
C GLN A 35 -4.17 -5.10 -0.13
N VAL A 36 -3.84 -4.98 -1.41
CA VAL A 36 -4.39 -3.92 -2.25
C VAL A 36 -4.84 -4.48 -3.58
N ASN A 37 -5.81 -3.80 -4.21
CA ASN A 37 -6.14 -4.03 -5.60
C ASN A 37 -5.55 -2.89 -6.43
N VAL A 38 -5.05 -3.23 -7.61
CA VAL A 38 -4.59 -2.22 -8.55
C VAL A 38 -5.82 -1.59 -9.21
N ARG A 39 -5.85 -0.27 -9.18
CA ARG A 39 -6.86 0.51 -9.89
C ARG A 39 -6.14 1.43 -10.87
N GLU A 40 -6.91 2.13 -11.65
CA GLU A 40 -6.33 3.05 -12.62
C GLU A 40 -5.79 4.27 -11.89
N GLY A 41 -4.47 4.36 -11.85
CA GLY A 41 -3.81 5.51 -11.22
C GLY A 41 -3.59 5.42 -9.72
N TYR A 42 -4.06 4.33 -9.07
CA TYR A 42 -3.87 4.20 -7.62
C TYR A 42 -4.03 2.75 -7.19
N TYR A 43 -3.77 2.50 -5.89
CA TYR A 43 -4.02 1.20 -5.27
C TYR A 43 -5.14 1.37 -4.26
N GLU A 44 -6.04 0.41 -4.24
CA GLU A 44 -7.16 0.40 -3.29
C GLU A 44 -6.87 -0.58 -2.17
N CYS A 45 -6.88 -0.12 -0.94
CA CYS A 45 -6.64 -1.00 0.21
C CYS A 45 -7.81 -1.94 0.42
N ILE A 46 -7.51 -3.23 0.47
CA ILE A 46 -8.49 -4.26 0.80
C ILE A 46 -8.42 -4.60 2.28
N ASP A 47 -7.19 -4.79 2.76
CA ASP A 47 -6.94 -5.12 4.16
C ASP A 47 -5.64 -4.47 4.59
N GLY A 48 -5.69 -3.75 5.70
CA GLY A 48 -4.53 -3.08 6.25
C GLY A 48 -4.73 -1.61 6.55
N ASN A 49 -5.99 -1.17 6.69
CA ASN A 49 -6.26 0.25 6.99
C ASN A 49 -5.54 0.70 8.26
N LYS A 50 -5.48 -0.14 9.29
CA LYS A 50 -4.80 0.22 10.53
C LYS A 50 -3.30 0.35 10.33
N ARG A 51 -2.71 -0.53 9.54
CA ARG A 51 -1.27 -0.47 9.23
C ARG A 51 -0.95 0.79 8.44
N LEU A 52 -1.78 1.10 7.46
CA LEU A 52 -1.61 2.31 6.67
C LEU A 52 -1.76 3.55 7.53
N SER A 53 -2.74 3.55 8.43
CA SER A 53 -2.94 4.69 9.32
C SER A 53 -1.76 4.89 10.25
N ALA A 54 -1.20 3.80 10.78
CA ALA A 54 0.00 3.87 11.60
C ALA A 54 1.18 4.43 10.81
N CYS A 55 1.36 3.95 9.58
CA CYS A 55 2.44 4.42 8.73
C CYS A 55 2.27 5.89 8.38
N GLN A 56 1.04 6.34 8.16
CA GLN A 56 0.78 7.74 7.90
C GLN A 56 1.26 8.61 9.07
N ILE A 57 0.92 8.21 10.28
CA ILE A 57 1.31 8.96 11.48
C ILE A 57 2.83 8.97 11.62
N LEU A 58 3.45 7.80 11.47
CA LEU A 58 4.89 7.67 11.65
C LEU A 58 5.69 8.34 10.55
N SER A 59 5.13 8.42 9.35
CA SER A 59 5.82 9.04 8.22
C SER A 59 6.05 10.53 8.44
N GLU A 60 5.28 11.16 9.31
CA GLU A 60 5.48 12.56 9.63
C GLU A 60 6.79 12.76 10.41
N LYS A 61 7.28 11.72 11.06
CA LYS A 61 8.53 11.76 11.80
C LYS A 61 9.69 11.15 11.05
N ASN A 62 9.38 10.15 10.20
CA ASN A 62 10.44 9.41 9.52
C ASN A 62 9.93 8.90 8.17
N ASP A 63 10.57 9.35 7.11
CA ASP A 63 10.17 9.03 5.74
C ASP A 63 10.21 7.54 5.42
N LYS A 64 10.95 6.74 6.18
CA LYS A 64 11.02 5.31 5.90
C LYS A 64 9.64 4.63 6.00
N PHE A 65 8.72 5.23 6.75
CA PHE A 65 7.38 4.67 6.91
C PHE A 65 6.45 4.99 5.74
N ARG A 66 6.90 5.80 4.79
CA ARG A 66 6.10 6.12 3.61
C ARG A 66 6.06 4.99 2.60
N ARG A 67 7.04 4.08 2.64
CA ARG A 67 7.11 2.97 1.69
C ARG A 67 6.86 1.68 2.44
N ILE A 68 5.87 0.95 1.98
CA ILE A 68 5.44 -0.25 2.68
C ILE A 68 5.27 -1.41 1.72
N PRO A 69 5.42 -2.64 2.21
CA PRO A 69 5.17 -3.80 1.38
C PRO A 69 3.68 -4.00 1.17
N VAL A 70 3.31 -4.30 -0.07
CA VAL A 70 1.92 -4.60 -0.40
C VAL A 70 1.87 -5.88 -1.22
N VAL A 71 0.70 -6.54 -1.17
CA VAL A 71 0.38 -7.67 -2.02
C VAL A 71 -0.72 -7.23 -2.97
N LEU A 72 -0.47 -7.38 -4.27
CA LEU A 72 -1.46 -7.06 -5.29
C LEU A 72 -2.40 -8.24 -5.43
N MET A 73 -3.65 -8.03 -5.04
CA MET A 73 -4.61 -9.12 -4.90
C MET A 73 -5.34 -9.43 -6.19
N ASN A 74 -5.55 -8.43 -7.03
CA ASN A 74 -6.24 -8.66 -8.30
C ASN A 74 -5.24 -8.91 -9.41
N ASP A 75 -5.73 -9.52 -10.49
CA ASP A 75 -4.90 -9.77 -11.67
C ASP A 75 -4.87 -8.52 -12.52
N TYR A 76 -3.95 -7.64 -12.19
CA TYR A 76 -3.87 -6.38 -12.90
C TYR A 76 -3.30 -6.53 -14.32
N SER A 77 -2.80 -7.70 -14.67
CA SER A 77 -2.33 -7.90 -16.03
C SER A 77 -3.50 -7.83 -17.03
N HIS A 78 -4.69 -8.18 -16.60
CA HIS A 78 -5.87 -8.00 -17.43
C HIS A 78 -6.27 -6.53 -17.48
N ALA A 79 -6.28 -5.86 -16.36
CA ALA A 79 -6.51 -4.42 -16.32
C ALA A 79 -5.42 -3.72 -17.12
N GLY A 80 -4.24 -4.30 -17.07
CA GLY A 80 -3.06 -3.72 -17.68
C GLY A 80 -3.04 -3.73 -19.18
N SER A 81 -3.86 -4.56 -19.81
CA SER A 81 -3.82 -4.62 -21.25
C SER A 81 -4.11 -3.27 -21.89
N GLY A 82 -4.89 -2.44 -21.23
CA GLY A 82 -5.07 -1.07 -21.67
C GLY A 82 -4.42 -0.08 -20.75
N PHE A 83 -4.04 -0.52 -19.63
CA PHE A 83 -3.58 0.28 -18.51
C PHE A 83 -2.10 0.62 -18.62
N TRP A 84 -1.30 -0.35 -18.96
CA TRP A 84 0.14 -0.15 -19.04
C TRP A 84 0.59 0.14 -20.47
N GLY A 85 -0.27 -0.13 -21.34
CA GLY A 85 -0.02 0.30 -22.71
C GLY A 85 0.02 1.79 -22.78
N ASN A 86 -0.05 1.86 -21.82
CA ASN A 86 0.04 2.72 -21.54
C ASN A 86 0.86 3.22 -20.69
N THR A 87 0.87 2.74 -20.40
CA THR A 87 1.28 2.75 -19.86
C THR A 87 2.18 2.77 -19.76
N ARG A 88 2.41 2.86 -20.04
CA ARG A 88 2.79 2.34 -20.00
C ARG A 88 3.68 1.90 -19.91
N ASN A 89 3.72 1.74 -20.00
CA ASN A 89 3.98 0.82 -19.91
C ASN A 89 4.40 0.25 -19.78
N HIS A 90 4.45 0.08 -19.92
CA HIS A 90 4.21 -0.96 -19.89
C HIS A 90 4.32 -1.43 -19.84
N HIS A 91 4.30 -1.52 -19.88
CA HIS A 91 3.78 -2.41 -19.95
C HIS A 91 3.82 -2.55 -19.93
#